data_0de88fded11f2385c2446c082e1df011
#
_entry.id   0de88fded11f2385c2446c082e1df011
#
_cell.length_a   1.000
_cell.length_b   1.000
_cell.length_c   1.000
_cell.angle_alpha   90.00
_cell.angle_beta   90.00
_cell.angle_gamma   90.00
#
_symmetry.space_group_name_H-M   'P 1'
#
loop_
_entity.id
_entity.type
_entity.pdbx_description
1 polymer ?
#
loop_
_entity_poly.entity_id
_entity_poly.type
_entity_poly.pdbx_seq_one_letter_code
_entity_poly.pdbx_strand_id
1 'polypeptide(L)'
;MTAATDLAAANRRLLKKLLVVAAGMFAFGFALVPFYEQICEIAGIRDVLRPDSMPANTQVDTARTVTIEFDSNTHDLGWNFKPVARSVQVHPGELATVTYEVRNALGRPVTGQAVPSYGPQHAAQYFKKMECFCFRQQTLAPGEVRQMPVVFVVDPALPPDVNTITLSYTFFEVAGRGASAESVRPGGKGS
;
A
#
# COMPACT_ATOMS: atom_id res chain seq x y z
N MET A 1 7.37 -37.18 55.51
CA MET A 1 8.35 -36.42 54.65
C MET A 1 8.35 -36.85 53.19
N THR A 2 7.70 -37.93 52.81
CA THR A 2 7.66 -38.45 51.40
C THR A 2 6.74 -37.67 50.47
N ALA A 3 5.60 -37.16 50.92
CA ALA A 3 4.64 -36.45 50.06
C ALA A 3 5.14 -35.11 49.49
N ALA A 4 6.00 -34.40 50.20
CA ALA A 4 6.58 -33.12 49.72
C ALA A 4 7.61 -33.31 48.62
N THR A 5 8.36 -34.41 48.64
CA THR A 5 9.35 -34.76 47.61
C THR A 5 8.68 -35.25 46.32
N ASP A 6 7.53 -35.93 46.42
CA ASP A 6 6.76 -36.39 45.26
C ASP A 6 6.08 -35.23 44.54
N LEU A 7 5.55 -34.27 45.29
CA LEU A 7 4.98 -33.02 44.73
C LEU A 7 6.05 -32.19 44.03
N ALA A 8 7.25 -32.05 44.59
CA ALA A 8 8.34 -31.31 43.94
C ALA A 8 8.82 -31.99 42.66
N ALA A 9 8.88 -33.33 42.65
CA ALA A 9 9.24 -34.09 41.47
C ALA A 9 8.18 -33.99 40.35
N ALA A 10 6.89 -34.07 40.72
CA ALA A 10 5.77 -33.88 39.78
C ALA A 10 5.75 -32.46 39.18
N ASN A 11 5.96 -31.46 40.02
CA ASN A 11 6.00 -30.04 39.61
C ASN A 11 7.17 -29.77 38.68
N ARG A 12 8.32 -30.38 38.92
CA ARG A 12 9.51 -30.28 38.06
C ARG A 12 9.30 -30.96 36.70
N ARG A 13 8.57 -32.06 36.64
CA ARG A 13 8.19 -32.72 35.39
C ARG A 13 7.20 -31.88 34.58
N LEU A 14 6.22 -31.28 35.26
CA LEU A 14 5.24 -30.38 34.63
C LEU A 14 5.94 -29.14 34.07
N LEU A 15 6.82 -28.52 34.85
CA LEU A 15 7.60 -27.36 34.44
C LEU A 15 8.45 -27.66 33.19
N LYS A 16 9.13 -28.81 33.14
CA LYS A 16 9.89 -29.23 31.97
C LYS A 16 9.01 -29.39 30.73
N LYS A 17 7.82 -30.02 30.88
CA LYS A 17 6.88 -30.17 29.76
C LYS A 17 6.39 -28.80 29.24
N LEU A 18 6.05 -27.89 30.15
CA LEU A 18 5.61 -26.54 29.81
C LEU A 18 6.73 -25.76 29.11
N LEU A 19 7.97 -25.87 29.59
CA LEU A 19 9.12 -25.23 28.94
C LEU A 19 9.37 -25.75 27.51
N VAL A 20 9.26 -27.08 27.31
CA VAL A 20 9.44 -27.70 25.99
C VAL A 20 8.33 -27.24 25.04
N VAL A 21 7.07 -27.20 25.52
CA VAL A 21 5.94 -26.71 24.70
C VAL A 21 6.11 -25.22 24.35
N ALA A 22 6.48 -24.40 25.34
CA ALA A 22 6.71 -22.97 25.10
C ALA A 22 7.86 -22.73 24.13
N ALA A 23 8.98 -23.46 24.29
CA ALA A 23 10.11 -23.37 23.35
C ALA A 23 9.72 -23.82 21.93
N GLY A 24 8.91 -24.87 21.80
CA GLY A 24 8.39 -25.37 20.53
C GLY A 24 7.48 -24.36 19.84
N MET A 25 6.58 -23.72 20.58
CA MET A 25 5.70 -22.67 20.04
C MET A 25 6.50 -21.42 19.61
N PHE A 26 7.52 -21.06 20.38
CA PHE A 26 8.39 -19.95 20.05
C PHE A 26 9.22 -20.23 18.79
N ALA A 27 9.80 -21.42 18.69
CA ALA A 27 10.55 -21.85 17.50
C ALA A 27 9.66 -21.92 16.26
N PHE A 28 8.42 -22.40 16.41
CA PHE A 28 7.44 -22.43 15.32
C PHE A 28 7.08 -21.02 14.84
N GLY A 29 6.79 -20.09 15.78
CA GLY A 29 6.52 -18.69 15.44
C GLY A 29 7.69 -18.02 14.71
N PHE A 30 8.91 -18.29 15.15
CA PHE A 30 10.11 -17.75 14.51
C PHE A 30 10.37 -18.35 13.11
N ALA A 31 10.05 -19.64 12.93
CA ALA A 31 10.18 -20.31 11.63
C ALA A 31 9.13 -19.83 10.61
N LEU A 32 7.97 -19.32 11.06
CA LEU A 32 6.94 -18.79 10.18
C LEU A 32 7.36 -17.48 9.49
N VAL A 33 8.24 -16.66 10.11
CA VAL A 33 8.66 -15.35 9.55
C VAL A 33 9.31 -15.51 8.18
N PRO A 34 10.39 -16.29 8.00
CA PRO A 34 11.02 -16.46 6.69
C PRO A 34 10.09 -17.16 5.68
N PHE A 35 9.19 -18.02 6.17
CA PHE A 35 8.23 -18.70 5.31
C PHE A 35 7.18 -17.73 4.76
N TYR A 36 6.74 -16.76 5.59
CA TYR A 36 5.81 -15.72 5.18
C TYR A 36 6.44 -14.78 4.14
N GLU A 37 7.72 -14.40 4.30
CA GLU A 37 8.43 -13.58 3.32
C GLU A 37 8.50 -14.26 1.95
N GLN A 38 8.81 -15.56 1.90
CA GLN A 38 8.83 -16.32 0.65
C GLN A 38 7.45 -16.46 0.01
N ILE A 39 6.40 -16.68 0.82
CA ILE A 39 5.02 -16.74 0.29
C ILE A 39 4.60 -15.40 -0.28
N CYS A 40 4.89 -14.28 0.39
CA CYS A 40 4.59 -12.94 -0.11
C CYS A 40 5.36 -12.62 -1.40
N GLU A 41 6.59 -13.09 -1.54
CA GLU A 41 7.40 -12.92 -2.74
C GLU A 41 6.83 -13.72 -3.92
N ILE A 42 6.43 -14.97 -3.71
CA ILE A 42 5.79 -15.84 -4.72
C ILE A 42 4.39 -15.33 -5.07
N ALA A 43 3.62 -14.84 -4.09
CA ALA A 43 2.28 -14.28 -4.29
C ALA A 43 2.31 -12.88 -4.94
N GLY A 44 3.50 -12.27 -5.13
CA GLY A 44 3.64 -10.95 -5.75
C GLY A 44 3.08 -9.81 -4.92
N ILE A 45 2.82 -10.02 -3.63
CA ILE A 45 2.32 -9.00 -2.71
C ILE A 45 3.53 -8.18 -2.20
N ARG A 46 4.04 -7.31 -3.07
CA ARG A 46 5.03 -6.30 -2.66
C ARG A 46 4.34 -5.12 -2.00
N ASP A 47 5.11 -4.36 -1.25
CA ASP A 47 4.65 -3.14 -0.58
C ASP A 47 4.26 -2.06 -1.62
N VAL A 48 3.02 -2.11 -2.09
CA VAL A 48 2.48 -1.25 -3.16
C VAL A 48 2.41 0.23 -2.79
N LEU A 49 2.72 0.55 -1.53
CA LEU A 49 2.70 1.92 -1.00
C LEU A 49 4.09 2.55 -0.94
N ARG A 50 5.15 1.81 -1.24
CA ARG A 50 6.52 2.35 -1.29
C ARG A 50 6.92 2.69 -2.72
N PRO A 51 7.77 3.73 -2.91
CA PRO A 51 8.39 3.98 -4.20
C PRO A 51 9.21 2.77 -4.63
N ASP A 52 9.01 2.34 -5.86
CA ASP A 52 9.80 1.26 -6.44
C ASP A 52 11.22 1.77 -6.78
N SER A 53 12.21 0.88 -6.68
CA SER A 53 13.54 1.16 -7.22
C SER A 53 13.49 1.20 -8.75
N MET A 54 14.36 2.01 -9.36
CA MET A 54 14.50 2.02 -10.82
C MET A 54 14.78 0.61 -11.36
N PRO A 55 14.26 0.28 -12.57
CA PRO A 55 14.58 -0.98 -13.22
C PRO A 55 16.09 -1.13 -13.39
N ALA A 56 16.59 -2.35 -13.29
CA ALA A 56 18.02 -2.64 -13.52
C ALA A 56 18.43 -2.36 -14.98
N ASN A 57 17.50 -2.48 -15.91
CA ASN A 57 17.67 -2.13 -17.33
C ASN A 57 16.84 -0.88 -17.64
N THR A 58 17.53 0.21 -17.99
CA THR A 58 16.92 1.50 -18.36
C THR A 58 16.89 1.74 -19.88
N GLN A 59 17.28 0.74 -20.68
CA GLN A 59 17.17 0.86 -22.14
C GLN A 59 15.70 0.81 -22.55
N VAL A 60 15.29 1.80 -23.34
CA VAL A 60 13.94 1.88 -23.90
C VAL A 60 13.81 0.88 -25.04
N ASP A 61 12.86 -0.04 -24.92
CA ASP A 61 12.48 -0.96 -26.01
C ASP A 61 11.49 -0.28 -26.97
N THR A 62 12.02 0.42 -27.95
CA THR A 62 11.22 1.14 -28.95
C THR A 62 10.51 0.22 -29.95
N ALA A 63 10.88 -1.08 -29.99
CA ALA A 63 10.24 -2.05 -30.88
C ALA A 63 8.88 -2.52 -30.35
N ARG A 64 8.62 -2.29 -29.07
CA ARG A 64 7.40 -2.73 -28.39
C ARG A 64 6.64 -1.55 -27.79
N THR A 65 5.32 -1.60 -27.89
CA THR A 65 4.42 -0.62 -27.26
C THR A 65 3.48 -1.36 -26.31
N VAL A 66 3.30 -0.80 -25.13
CA VAL A 66 2.38 -1.29 -24.10
C VAL A 66 1.34 -0.22 -23.82
N THR A 67 0.07 -0.60 -23.80
CA THR A 67 -1.03 0.31 -23.44
C THR A 67 -1.22 0.30 -21.93
N ILE A 68 -1.17 1.46 -21.33
CA ILE A 68 -1.49 1.63 -19.91
C ILE A 68 -2.87 2.27 -19.82
N GLU A 69 -3.80 1.58 -19.20
CA GLU A 69 -5.14 2.06 -18.91
C GLU A 69 -5.21 2.57 -17.47
N PHE A 70 -5.93 3.66 -17.27
CA PHE A 70 -6.08 4.31 -15.97
C PHE A 70 -7.53 4.30 -15.53
N ASP A 71 -7.75 3.74 -14.35
CA ASP A 71 -9.05 3.70 -13.70
C ASP A 71 -9.01 4.39 -12.33
N SER A 72 -10.16 4.83 -11.86
CA SER A 72 -10.26 5.60 -10.63
C SER A 72 -11.58 5.34 -9.93
N ASN A 73 -11.50 5.00 -8.64
CA ASN A 73 -12.63 4.69 -7.80
C ASN A 73 -12.54 5.44 -6.47
N THR A 74 -13.70 5.66 -5.83
CA THR A 74 -13.78 6.15 -4.45
C THR A 74 -14.67 5.22 -3.65
N HIS A 75 -14.30 4.92 -2.41
CA HIS A 75 -15.06 4.09 -1.48
C HIS A 75 -15.41 4.91 -0.24
N ASP A 76 -16.70 5.10 0.00
CA ASP A 76 -17.28 5.89 1.09
C ASP A 76 -16.71 7.33 1.22
N LEU A 77 -16.23 7.88 0.11
CA LEU A 77 -15.57 9.17 0.03
C LEU A 77 -16.29 10.06 -1.00
N GLY A 78 -16.79 11.20 -0.55
CA GLY A 78 -17.50 12.16 -1.42
C GLY A 78 -16.54 13.01 -2.28
N TRP A 79 -15.53 12.39 -2.87
CA TRP A 79 -14.61 13.00 -3.80
C TRP A 79 -14.93 12.61 -5.24
N ASN A 80 -14.78 13.56 -6.15
CA ASN A 80 -14.72 13.27 -7.58
C ASN A 80 -13.27 13.03 -7.94
N PHE A 81 -12.94 11.82 -8.36
CA PHE A 81 -11.58 11.39 -8.68
C PHE A 81 -11.56 10.78 -10.07
N LYS A 82 -10.71 11.28 -10.96
CA LYS A 82 -10.63 10.82 -12.35
C LYS A 82 -9.23 11.03 -12.94
N PRO A 83 -8.75 10.14 -13.82
CA PRO A 83 -7.56 10.40 -14.61
C PRO A 83 -7.87 11.46 -15.69
N VAL A 84 -6.89 12.30 -16.01
CA VAL A 84 -6.98 13.27 -17.13
C VAL A 84 -6.97 12.55 -18.48
N ALA A 85 -6.15 11.50 -18.60
CA ALA A 85 -6.12 10.60 -19.74
C ALA A 85 -6.55 9.19 -19.30
N ARG A 86 -7.40 8.53 -20.07
CA ARG A 86 -7.87 7.17 -19.75
C ARG A 86 -6.86 6.08 -20.11
N SER A 87 -6.00 6.36 -21.07
CA SER A 87 -4.94 5.46 -21.48
C SER A 87 -3.78 6.22 -22.09
N VAL A 88 -2.60 5.62 -22.10
CA VAL A 88 -1.41 6.09 -22.77
C VAL A 88 -0.66 4.88 -23.35
N GLN A 89 0.00 5.09 -24.48
CA GLN A 89 0.91 4.11 -25.03
C GLN A 89 2.34 4.50 -24.64
N VAL A 90 3.10 3.55 -24.13
CA VAL A 90 4.48 3.74 -23.67
C VAL A 90 5.37 2.63 -24.20
N HIS A 91 6.64 2.92 -24.34
CA HIS A 91 7.65 1.91 -24.60
C HIS A 91 8.21 1.38 -23.27
N PRO A 92 8.42 0.05 -23.11
CA PRO A 92 9.10 -0.46 -21.93
C PRO A 92 10.46 0.21 -21.72
N GLY A 93 10.77 0.64 -20.50
CA GLY A 93 11.94 1.46 -20.15
C GLY A 93 11.72 2.97 -20.28
N GLU A 94 10.64 3.43 -20.90
CA GLU A 94 10.29 4.83 -21.02
C GLU A 94 9.66 5.37 -19.73
N LEU A 95 10.11 6.57 -19.32
CA LEU A 95 9.50 7.27 -18.18
C LEU A 95 8.25 8.01 -18.66
N ALA A 96 7.10 7.70 -18.08
CA ALA A 96 5.83 8.30 -18.43
C ALA A 96 5.17 8.94 -17.21
N THR A 97 4.31 9.93 -17.46
CA THR A 97 3.56 10.62 -16.42
C THR A 97 2.08 10.64 -16.78
N VAL A 98 1.23 10.27 -15.81
CA VAL A 98 -0.21 10.47 -15.87
C VAL A 98 -0.65 11.38 -14.72
N THR A 99 -1.62 12.23 -14.99
CA THR A 99 -2.20 13.14 -13.99
C THR A 99 -3.61 12.70 -13.65
N TYR A 100 -3.92 12.62 -12.36
CA TYR A 100 -5.26 12.46 -11.85
C TYR A 100 -5.78 13.78 -11.28
N GLU A 101 -7.03 14.06 -11.51
CA GLU A 101 -7.73 15.18 -10.90
C GLU A 101 -8.61 14.66 -9.77
N VAL A 102 -8.51 15.28 -8.61
CA VAL A 102 -9.37 15.00 -7.45
C VAL A 102 -10.04 16.29 -6.99
N ARG A 103 -11.34 16.21 -6.65
CA ARG A 103 -12.11 17.29 -6.08
C ARG A 103 -12.88 16.81 -4.85
N ASN A 104 -12.74 17.50 -3.75
CA ASN A 104 -13.60 17.29 -2.59
C ASN A 104 -14.97 17.93 -2.83
N ALA A 105 -16.01 17.13 -3.01
CA ALA A 105 -17.38 17.62 -3.21
C ALA A 105 -18.15 17.84 -1.90
N LEU A 106 -17.54 17.54 -0.74
CA LEU A 106 -18.14 17.70 0.58
C LEU A 106 -17.93 19.11 1.14
N GLY A 107 -18.82 19.54 2.01
CA GLY A 107 -18.70 20.83 2.74
C GLY A 107 -17.77 20.80 3.93
N ARG A 108 -16.93 19.76 4.10
CA ARG A 108 -15.96 19.60 5.18
C ARG A 108 -14.60 19.18 4.64
N PRO A 109 -13.49 19.47 5.34
CA PRO A 109 -12.20 18.90 5.02
C PRO A 109 -12.25 17.37 5.18
N VAL A 110 -11.65 16.64 4.27
CA VAL A 110 -11.62 15.18 4.30
C VAL A 110 -10.23 14.69 3.96
N THR A 111 -9.78 13.68 4.70
CA THR A 111 -8.52 13.00 4.45
C THR A 111 -8.78 11.64 3.79
N GLY A 112 -8.12 11.40 2.67
CA GLY A 112 -8.21 10.16 1.92
C GLY A 112 -6.84 9.52 1.70
N GLN A 113 -6.84 8.21 1.56
CA GLN A 113 -5.69 7.40 1.18
C GLN A 113 -6.01 6.65 -0.11
N ALA A 114 -5.15 6.81 -1.11
CA ALA A 114 -5.25 6.04 -2.35
C ALA A 114 -4.54 4.69 -2.22
N VAL A 115 -5.20 3.65 -2.73
CA VAL A 115 -4.64 2.30 -2.84
C VAL A 115 -4.62 1.90 -4.31
N PRO A 116 -3.44 1.58 -4.89
CA PRO A 116 -3.34 1.11 -6.26
C PRO A 116 -3.69 -0.38 -6.38
N SER A 117 -4.23 -0.76 -7.54
CA SER A 117 -4.37 -2.14 -7.99
C SER A 117 -4.01 -2.26 -9.46
N TYR A 118 -3.62 -3.45 -9.89
CA TYR A 118 -3.10 -3.71 -11.23
C TYR A 118 -3.85 -4.86 -11.90
N GLY A 119 -4.10 -4.71 -13.18
CA GLY A 119 -4.61 -5.75 -14.05
C GLY A 119 -3.70 -5.91 -15.30
N PRO A 120 -3.21 -7.12 -15.61
CA PRO A 120 -3.24 -8.35 -14.82
C PRO A 120 -2.27 -8.31 -13.63
N GLN A 121 -2.58 -9.08 -12.58
CA GLN A 121 -1.85 -9.01 -11.31
C GLN A 121 -0.35 -9.35 -11.44
N HIS A 122 0.01 -10.29 -12.32
CA HIS A 122 1.40 -10.66 -12.58
C HIS A 122 2.22 -9.55 -13.26
N ALA A 123 1.57 -8.56 -13.90
CA ALA A 123 2.24 -7.41 -14.48
C ALA A 123 2.65 -6.35 -13.44
N ALA A 124 2.09 -6.40 -12.22
CA ALA A 124 2.36 -5.44 -11.16
C ALA A 124 3.85 -5.30 -10.84
N GLN A 125 4.60 -6.40 -10.85
CA GLN A 125 6.04 -6.41 -10.56
C GLN A 125 6.89 -5.68 -11.61
N TYR A 126 6.36 -5.50 -12.82
CA TYR A 126 7.03 -4.81 -13.94
C TYR A 126 6.60 -3.33 -14.05
N PHE A 127 5.59 -2.91 -13.29
CA PHE A 127 5.12 -1.53 -13.27
C PHE A 127 5.74 -0.79 -12.08
N LYS A 128 6.76 0.02 -12.34
CA LYS A 128 7.54 0.74 -11.32
C LYS A 128 7.05 2.18 -11.17
N LYS A 129 6.57 2.55 -10.00
CA LYS A 129 6.15 3.92 -9.65
C LYS A 129 7.30 4.67 -9.02
N MET A 130 7.76 5.74 -9.66
CA MET A 130 8.80 6.62 -9.13
C MET A 130 8.22 7.66 -8.18
N GLU A 131 7.09 8.27 -8.58
CA GLU A 131 6.35 9.22 -7.77
C GLU A 131 4.86 8.89 -7.81
N CYS A 132 4.20 8.96 -6.66
CA CYS A 132 2.78 8.70 -6.53
C CYS A 132 2.20 9.44 -5.32
N PHE A 133 1.05 10.05 -5.49
CA PHE A 133 0.24 10.60 -4.39
C PHE A 133 -0.24 9.52 -3.41
N CYS A 134 -0.26 8.26 -3.81
CA CYS A 134 -0.65 7.12 -3.00
C CYS A 134 0.32 6.81 -1.83
N PHE A 135 1.55 7.35 -1.86
CA PHE A 135 2.52 7.17 -0.77
C PHE A 135 2.18 7.95 0.49
N ARG A 136 1.27 8.93 0.39
CA ARG A 136 0.86 9.80 1.52
C ARG A 136 -0.64 9.97 1.55
N GLN A 137 -1.17 10.22 2.74
CA GLN A 137 -2.55 10.65 2.91
C GLN A 137 -2.73 12.05 2.31
N GLN A 138 -3.88 12.27 1.69
CA GLN A 138 -4.25 13.54 1.06
C GLN A 138 -5.40 14.16 1.84
N THR A 139 -5.23 15.38 2.32
CA THR A 139 -6.32 16.16 2.91
C THR A 139 -6.72 17.26 1.95
N LEU A 140 -7.99 17.30 1.58
CA LEU A 140 -8.56 18.35 0.73
C LEU A 140 -9.58 19.17 1.50
N ALA A 141 -9.46 20.49 1.39
CA ALA A 141 -10.46 21.44 1.91
C ALA A 141 -11.81 21.30 1.14
N PRO A 142 -12.92 21.85 1.67
CA PRO A 142 -14.20 21.87 0.98
C PRO A 142 -14.08 22.49 -0.43
N GLY A 143 -14.52 21.78 -1.45
CA GLY A 143 -14.49 22.23 -2.85
C GLY A 143 -13.10 22.27 -3.49
N GLU A 144 -12.04 21.95 -2.77
CA GLU A 144 -10.67 21.95 -3.30
C GLU A 144 -10.52 20.99 -4.46
N VAL A 145 -9.83 21.46 -5.52
CA VAL A 145 -9.43 20.66 -6.68
C VAL A 145 -7.91 20.56 -6.69
N ARG A 146 -7.38 19.34 -6.85
CA ARG A 146 -5.95 19.11 -6.88
C ARG A 146 -5.56 18.18 -8.02
N GLN A 147 -4.48 18.54 -8.70
CA GLN A 147 -3.84 17.69 -9.72
C GLN A 147 -2.79 16.82 -9.05
N MET A 148 -2.85 15.52 -9.33
CA MET A 148 -1.98 14.51 -8.72
C MET A 148 -1.23 13.73 -9.79
N PRO A 149 0.04 14.07 -10.06
CA PRO A 149 0.85 13.35 -11.03
C PRO A 149 1.31 12.01 -10.47
N VAL A 150 1.42 11.03 -11.34
CA VAL A 150 2.04 9.71 -11.12
C VAL A 150 3.09 9.52 -12.19
N VAL A 151 4.34 9.38 -11.75
CA VAL A 151 5.48 9.08 -12.62
C VAL A 151 5.79 7.60 -12.53
N PHE A 152 5.87 6.93 -13.66
CA PHE A 152 6.09 5.49 -13.71
C PHE A 152 6.95 5.08 -14.90
N VAL A 153 7.46 3.85 -14.83
CA VAL A 153 8.16 3.18 -15.91
C VAL A 153 7.70 1.71 -15.96
N VAL A 154 7.52 1.19 -17.16
CA VAL A 154 7.29 -0.23 -17.39
C VAL A 154 8.64 -0.90 -17.60
N ASP A 155 8.92 -1.94 -16.82
CA ASP A 155 10.18 -2.68 -16.91
C ASP A 155 10.29 -3.38 -18.28
N PRO A 156 11.42 -3.25 -19.01
CA PRO A 156 11.65 -3.97 -20.27
C PRO A 156 11.56 -5.50 -20.16
N ALA A 157 11.73 -6.05 -18.95
CA ALA A 157 11.54 -7.48 -18.67
C ALA A 157 10.07 -7.92 -18.65
N LEU A 158 9.11 -7.02 -18.92
CA LEU A 158 7.68 -7.35 -19.00
C LEU A 158 7.45 -8.49 -20.02
N PRO A 159 6.73 -9.58 -19.66
CA PRO A 159 6.43 -10.68 -20.57
C PRO A 159 5.83 -10.21 -21.89
N PRO A 160 6.18 -10.85 -23.03
CA PRO A 160 5.77 -10.38 -24.36
C PRO A 160 4.27 -10.54 -24.64
N ASP A 161 3.58 -11.37 -23.90
CA ASP A 161 2.13 -11.59 -23.94
C ASP A 161 1.31 -10.48 -23.26
N VAL A 162 1.95 -9.65 -22.42
CA VAL A 162 1.29 -8.55 -21.74
C VAL A 162 1.37 -7.27 -22.59
N ASN A 163 0.31 -6.93 -23.30
CA ASN A 163 0.21 -5.74 -24.13
C ASN A 163 -0.57 -4.60 -23.49
N THR A 164 -1.29 -4.88 -22.41
CA THR A 164 -2.09 -3.88 -21.68
C THR A 164 -1.92 -4.08 -20.19
N ILE A 165 -1.71 -2.98 -19.48
CA ILE A 165 -1.69 -2.94 -18.01
C ILE A 165 -2.71 -1.91 -17.56
N THR A 166 -3.65 -2.30 -16.70
CA THR A 166 -4.62 -1.40 -16.09
C THR A 166 -4.11 -1.00 -14.70
N LEU A 167 -3.93 0.29 -14.47
CA LEU A 167 -3.64 0.88 -13.17
C LEU A 167 -4.92 1.50 -12.62
N SER A 168 -5.51 0.90 -11.61
CA SER A 168 -6.69 1.41 -10.91
C SER A 168 -6.29 1.96 -9.54
N TYR A 169 -6.78 3.15 -9.20
CA TYR A 169 -6.67 3.72 -7.86
C TYR A 169 -8.03 3.76 -7.19
N THR A 170 -8.08 3.33 -5.94
CA THR A 170 -9.26 3.51 -5.08
C THR A 170 -8.90 4.39 -3.89
N PHE A 171 -9.62 5.51 -3.73
CA PHE A 171 -9.50 6.34 -2.53
C PHE A 171 -10.47 5.86 -1.46
N PHE A 172 -9.95 5.76 -0.23
CA PHE A 172 -10.70 5.46 0.99
C PHE A 172 -10.64 6.66 1.94
N GLU A 173 -11.74 6.97 2.64
CA GLU A 173 -11.71 7.96 3.72
C GLU A 173 -10.91 7.43 4.90
N VAL A 174 -9.96 8.22 5.40
CA VAL A 174 -9.24 7.93 6.62
C VAL A 174 -9.99 8.56 7.78
N ALA A 175 -10.78 7.75 8.49
CA ALA A 175 -11.53 8.21 9.66
C ALA A 175 -10.59 8.64 10.80
N GLY A 176 -10.78 9.84 11.35
CA GLY A 176 -10.31 10.19 12.70
C GLY A 176 -9.17 11.18 12.83
N ARG A 177 -8.79 11.97 11.80
CA ARG A 177 -7.81 13.08 12.00
C ARG A 177 -8.27 14.49 11.59
N GLY A 178 -9.54 14.65 11.21
CA GLY A 178 -10.09 15.95 10.86
C GLY A 178 -10.80 16.68 12.00
N ALA A 179 -10.92 16.11 13.20
CA ALA A 179 -11.76 16.65 14.28
C ALA A 179 -11.00 17.06 15.56
N SER A 180 -9.68 17.12 15.55
CA SER A 180 -8.90 17.41 16.78
C SER A 180 -7.95 18.60 16.66
N ALA A 181 -8.35 19.64 15.93
CA ALA A 181 -7.65 20.92 15.99
C ALA A 181 -8.71 22.04 15.96
N GLU A 182 -9.19 22.46 17.10
CA GLU A 182 -9.73 23.77 17.43
C GLU A 182 -10.74 23.68 18.58
N SER A 183 -10.24 23.59 19.80
CA SER A 183 -10.92 24.25 20.92
C SER A 183 -9.92 24.52 22.05
N VAL A 184 -8.88 25.31 21.78
CA VAL A 184 -8.26 26.10 22.84
C VAL A 184 -9.03 27.42 22.93
N ARG A 185 -10.02 27.46 23.80
CA ARG A 185 -10.59 28.74 24.28
C ARG A 185 -9.55 29.41 25.17
N PRO A 186 -9.11 30.64 24.90
CA PRO A 186 -8.42 31.43 25.89
C PRO A 186 -9.46 31.88 26.91
N GLY A 187 -9.23 31.49 28.17
CA GLY A 187 -10.03 31.92 29.32
C GLY A 187 -10.08 33.44 29.43
N GLY A 188 -11.29 34.00 29.35
CA GLY A 188 -11.54 35.38 29.70
C GLY A 188 -11.30 35.57 31.19
N LYS A 189 -10.36 36.44 31.53
CA LYS A 189 -10.31 37.11 32.86
C LYS A 189 -11.45 38.10 32.90
N GLY A 190 -12.41 37.85 33.79
CA GLY A 190 -13.36 38.86 34.26
C GLY A 190 -12.84 39.46 35.55
N SER A 191 -12.86 40.75 35.64
CA SER A 191 -12.71 41.60 36.83
C SER A 191 -13.77 41.27 37.87
#